data_743f5220d270f2c527166c376964d88e
#
_entry.id   743f5220d270f2c527166c376964d88e
#
_cell.length_a   1.000
_cell.length_b   1.000
_cell.length_c   1.000
_cell.angle_alpha   90.00
_cell.angle_beta   90.00
_cell.angle_gamma   90.00
#
_symmetry.space_group_name_H-M   'P 1'
#
loop_
_entity.id
_entity.type
_entity.pdbx_description
1 polymer ?
#
loop_
_entity_poly.entity_id
_entity_poly.type
_entity_poly.pdbx_seq_one_letter_code
_entity_poly.pdbx_strand_id
1 'polypeptide(L)'
;MPASAPQTCGGFDDFCHFLLGVPAFTIECWDLARRAGVEEHYPPKENLSQEEEEEIAVKYLRWMDENLSPEEGFLPWKPFQHPQLGPVEIGGANYKQVSQNPPIKFLEQELEKHTRFILRLIPTLPRVCFDRVHTQEVGTGLYLVEAILGNRGFMPTYVFREGLKYKTLKELTVTLSGDNILLPQKDACKNIGHLEGFSSVKAHNEGMGPTTEERDPMQKKVTWLVQGQKGETITLLCQGGRIGKVSAQVQLGE
;
A
#
# COMPACT_ATOMS: atom_id res chain seq x y z
N MET A 1 -23.58 1.64 -18.87
CA MET A 1 -22.59 0.74 -18.27
C MET A 1 -21.24 1.20 -18.80
N PRO A 2 -20.21 1.42 -17.99
CA PRO A 2 -18.91 1.71 -18.55
C PRO A 2 -18.47 0.51 -19.37
N ALA A 3 -17.96 0.78 -20.58
CA ALA A 3 -17.35 -0.25 -21.41
C ALA A 3 -16.27 -0.97 -20.56
N SER A 4 -16.37 -2.29 -20.47
CA SER A 4 -15.35 -3.07 -19.75
C SER A 4 -14.04 -2.90 -20.49
N ALA A 5 -13.06 -2.28 -19.85
CA ALA A 5 -11.68 -2.41 -20.28
C ALA A 5 -11.37 -3.91 -20.45
N PRO A 6 -10.51 -4.30 -21.40
CA PRO A 6 -10.14 -5.69 -21.56
C PRO A 6 -9.69 -6.22 -20.21
N GLN A 7 -10.40 -7.24 -19.68
CA GLN A 7 -10.07 -7.84 -18.39
C GLN A 7 -8.75 -8.57 -18.54
N THR A 8 -7.67 -7.91 -18.16
CA THR A 8 -6.39 -8.57 -17.93
C THR A 8 -6.50 -9.28 -16.60
N CYS A 9 -6.40 -10.61 -16.60
CA CYS A 9 -6.40 -11.43 -15.39
C CYS A 9 -4.97 -11.85 -15.04
N GLY A 10 -4.68 -11.97 -13.75
CA GLY A 10 -3.43 -12.53 -13.26
C GLY A 10 -2.28 -11.53 -13.20
N GLY A 11 -2.57 -10.24 -13.19
CA GLY A 11 -1.59 -9.19 -12.92
C GLY A 11 -1.06 -9.28 -11.48
N PHE A 12 0.12 -8.73 -11.25
CA PHE A 12 0.71 -8.66 -9.91
C PHE A 12 -0.12 -7.80 -8.95
N ASP A 13 -0.74 -6.76 -9.46
CA ASP A 13 -1.68 -5.89 -8.76
C ASP A 13 -2.95 -6.65 -8.32
N ASP A 14 -3.51 -7.50 -9.18
CA ASP A 14 -4.61 -8.40 -8.83
C ASP A 14 -4.20 -9.35 -7.70
N PHE A 15 -3.03 -9.97 -7.81
CA PHE A 15 -2.50 -10.83 -6.75
C PHE A 15 -2.37 -10.09 -5.41
N CYS A 16 -1.80 -8.89 -5.43
CA CYS A 16 -1.64 -8.06 -4.24
C CYS A 16 -2.99 -7.67 -3.64
N HIS A 17 -3.92 -7.21 -4.48
CA HIS A 17 -5.22 -6.74 -4.02
C HIS A 17 -6.09 -7.88 -3.48
N PHE A 18 -6.30 -8.93 -4.30
CA PHE A 18 -7.24 -9.99 -3.95
C PHE A 18 -6.67 -11.02 -2.99
N LEU A 19 -5.43 -11.46 -3.18
CA LEU A 19 -4.87 -12.52 -2.34
C LEU A 19 -4.16 -11.97 -1.10
N LEU A 20 -3.40 -10.89 -1.24
CA LEU A 20 -2.69 -10.33 -0.10
C LEU A 20 -3.50 -9.26 0.67
N GLY A 21 -4.55 -8.71 0.08
CA GLY A 21 -5.34 -7.64 0.68
C GLY A 21 -4.53 -6.37 0.93
N VAL A 22 -3.61 -6.03 0.01
CA VAL A 22 -2.79 -4.82 0.08
C VAL A 22 -3.01 -3.95 -1.15
N PRO A 23 -2.87 -2.60 -1.02
CA PRO A 23 -2.92 -1.73 -2.17
C PRO A 23 -1.79 -2.07 -3.14
N ALA A 24 -2.14 -2.13 -4.40
CA ALA A 24 -1.19 -2.25 -5.48
C ALA A 24 -1.41 -1.10 -6.46
N PHE A 25 -0.33 -0.57 -6.99
CA PHE A 25 -0.34 0.54 -7.92
C PHE A 25 0.56 0.19 -9.09
N THR A 26 -0.01 0.23 -10.29
CA THR A 26 0.78 0.24 -11.52
C THR A 26 1.07 1.69 -11.86
N ILE A 27 2.34 2.04 -12.00
CA ILE A 27 2.78 3.38 -12.34
C ILE A 27 3.32 3.36 -13.76
N GLU A 28 2.61 4.03 -14.67
CA GLU A 28 3.11 4.31 -15.99
C GLU A 28 4.14 5.44 -15.88
N CYS A 29 5.40 5.10 -16.16
CA CYS A 29 6.51 6.00 -15.87
C CYS A 29 6.65 7.17 -16.83
N TRP A 30 5.98 7.12 -17.99
CA TRP A 30 6.14 8.09 -19.05
C TRP A 30 4.88 8.20 -19.92
N ASP A 31 4.57 9.40 -20.32
CA ASP A 31 3.41 9.70 -21.16
C ASP A 31 3.85 10.66 -22.29
N LEU A 32 4.28 10.06 -23.40
CA LEU A 32 4.65 10.81 -24.61
C LEU A 32 3.45 11.50 -25.24
N ALA A 33 2.28 10.85 -25.25
CA ALA A 33 1.08 11.39 -25.86
C ALA A 33 0.70 12.75 -25.29
N ARG A 34 0.63 12.81 -23.97
CA ARG A 34 0.33 14.07 -23.26
C ARG A 34 1.38 15.15 -23.53
N ARG A 35 2.66 14.78 -23.60
CA ARG A 35 3.74 15.74 -23.86
C ARG A 35 3.73 16.26 -25.29
N ALA A 36 3.34 15.44 -26.24
CA ALA A 36 3.19 15.81 -27.65
C ALA A 36 1.85 16.50 -27.95
N GLY A 37 0.99 16.73 -26.97
CA GLY A 37 -0.32 17.36 -27.17
C GLY A 37 -1.31 16.45 -27.92
N VAL A 38 -1.19 15.14 -27.74
CA VAL A 38 -2.18 14.18 -28.19
C VAL A 38 -3.21 14.00 -27.07
N GLU A 39 -4.48 14.25 -27.39
CA GLU A 39 -5.57 13.99 -26.45
C GLU A 39 -5.86 12.49 -26.40
N GLU A 40 -5.66 11.91 -25.23
CA GLU A 40 -6.04 10.53 -24.97
C GLU A 40 -7.47 10.50 -24.39
N HIS A 41 -8.32 9.70 -24.99
CA HIS A 41 -9.63 9.38 -24.45
C HIS A 41 -9.60 8.04 -23.73
N TYR A 42 -10.21 7.99 -22.57
CA TYR A 42 -10.37 6.72 -21.86
C TYR A 42 -11.87 6.33 -21.82
N PRO A 43 -12.26 5.15 -22.32
CA PRO A 43 -11.40 4.12 -22.94
C PRO A 43 -10.80 4.59 -24.26
N PRO A 44 -9.64 4.02 -24.68
CA PRO A 44 -9.02 4.36 -25.95
C PRO A 44 -9.99 4.16 -27.11
N LYS A 45 -9.91 5.01 -28.13
CA LYS A 45 -10.70 4.86 -29.34
C LYS A 45 -10.26 3.57 -30.06
N GLU A 46 -11.16 2.62 -30.24
CA GLU A 46 -10.83 1.29 -30.78
C GLU A 46 -10.34 1.32 -32.23
N ASN A 47 -10.78 2.30 -33.01
CA ASN A 47 -10.40 2.44 -34.42
C ASN A 47 -10.12 3.90 -34.74
N LEU A 48 -8.85 4.23 -34.94
CA LEU A 48 -8.43 5.50 -35.51
C LEU A 48 -8.51 5.41 -37.03
N SER A 49 -8.89 6.50 -37.72
CA SER A 49 -8.71 6.59 -39.15
C SER A 49 -7.23 6.75 -39.48
N GLN A 50 -6.84 6.44 -40.73
CA GLN A 50 -5.46 6.62 -41.16
C GLN A 50 -5.01 8.08 -41.01
N GLU A 51 -5.89 9.03 -41.26
CA GLU A 51 -5.61 10.47 -41.11
C GLU A 51 -5.32 10.84 -39.64
N GLU A 52 -6.10 10.29 -38.69
CA GLU A 52 -5.90 10.49 -37.25
C GLU A 52 -4.56 9.87 -36.79
N GLU A 53 -4.21 8.68 -37.28
CA GLU A 53 -2.93 8.05 -36.97
C GLU A 53 -1.74 8.87 -37.50
N GLU A 54 -1.85 9.40 -38.73
CA GLU A 54 -0.84 10.26 -39.32
C GLU A 54 -0.69 11.58 -38.54
N GLU A 55 -1.78 12.20 -38.12
CA GLU A 55 -1.74 13.42 -37.29
C GLU A 55 -1.03 13.17 -35.95
N ILE A 56 -1.33 12.05 -35.30
CA ILE A 56 -0.68 11.64 -34.04
C ILE A 56 0.82 11.41 -34.28
N ALA A 57 1.18 10.69 -35.33
CA ALA A 57 2.57 10.44 -35.68
C ALA A 57 3.35 11.74 -35.93
N VAL A 58 2.76 12.70 -36.64
CA VAL A 58 3.35 14.03 -36.85
C VAL A 58 3.57 14.79 -35.55
N LYS A 59 2.61 14.72 -34.61
CA LYS A 59 2.78 15.34 -33.27
C LYS A 59 3.93 14.72 -32.50
N TYR A 60 4.07 13.39 -32.53
CA TYR A 60 5.19 12.69 -31.88
C TYR A 60 6.53 13.06 -32.51
N LEU A 61 6.65 13.04 -33.82
CA LEU A 61 7.87 13.39 -34.52
C LEU A 61 8.28 14.86 -34.25
N ARG A 62 7.33 15.78 -34.30
CA ARG A 62 7.57 17.19 -33.97
C ARG A 62 8.09 17.36 -32.55
N TRP A 63 7.45 16.67 -31.58
CA TRP A 63 7.90 16.71 -30.21
C TRP A 63 9.32 16.16 -30.05
N MET A 64 9.66 15.08 -30.77
CA MET A 64 11.01 14.52 -30.78
C MET A 64 12.01 15.52 -31.31
N ASP A 65 11.74 16.14 -32.46
CA ASP A 65 12.60 17.14 -33.08
C ASP A 65 12.85 18.36 -32.20
N GLU A 66 11.84 18.80 -31.48
CA GLU A 66 11.93 19.95 -30.57
C GLU A 66 12.64 19.63 -29.25
N ASN A 67 12.58 18.39 -28.81
CA ASN A 67 12.98 18.01 -27.47
C ASN A 67 14.15 17.03 -27.39
N LEU A 68 14.57 16.39 -28.46
CA LEU A 68 15.61 15.36 -28.44
C LEU A 68 16.69 15.67 -29.49
N SER A 69 17.86 15.07 -29.30
CA SER A 69 18.81 15.02 -30.39
C SER A 69 18.33 14.07 -31.51
N PRO A 70 18.71 14.30 -32.74
CA PRO A 70 18.24 13.46 -33.85
C PRO A 70 18.44 11.96 -33.63
N GLU A 71 19.54 11.56 -33.01
CA GLU A 71 19.87 10.15 -32.76
C GLU A 71 19.11 9.54 -31.57
N GLU A 72 18.57 10.37 -30.64
CA GLU A 72 17.74 9.90 -29.53
C GLU A 72 16.30 9.65 -29.96
N GLY A 73 15.74 10.55 -30.77
CA GLY A 73 14.33 10.52 -31.17
C GLY A 73 14.04 9.61 -32.35
N PHE A 74 14.84 9.74 -33.42
CA PHE A 74 14.62 9.06 -34.68
C PHE A 74 15.92 8.48 -35.22
N LEU A 75 15.94 7.18 -35.44
CA LEU A 75 17.07 6.50 -36.03
C LEU A 75 16.98 6.59 -37.59
N PRO A 76 17.99 7.16 -38.29
CA PRO A 76 17.95 7.22 -39.72
C PRO A 76 17.83 5.84 -40.37
N TRP A 77 17.00 5.74 -41.39
CA TRP A 77 16.84 4.51 -42.17
C TRP A 77 18.17 4.13 -42.83
N LYS A 78 18.54 2.87 -42.69
CA LYS A 78 19.76 2.34 -43.29
C LYS A 78 19.56 0.92 -43.81
N PRO A 79 20.21 0.54 -44.94
CA PRO A 79 20.14 -0.80 -45.46
C PRO A 79 20.65 -1.83 -44.46
N PHE A 80 19.96 -2.95 -44.39
CA PHE A 80 20.29 -4.08 -43.54
C PHE A 80 19.97 -5.40 -44.25
N GLN A 81 20.90 -6.36 -44.19
CA GLN A 81 20.68 -7.69 -44.74
C GLN A 81 20.05 -8.60 -43.66
N HIS A 82 18.75 -8.77 -43.71
CA HIS A 82 18.05 -9.64 -42.76
C HIS A 82 18.24 -11.12 -43.17
N PRO A 83 18.56 -12.03 -42.24
CA PRO A 83 18.86 -13.41 -42.57
C PRO A 83 17.70 -14.20 -43.21
N GLN A 84 16.45 -13.82 -42.95
CA GLN A 84 15.26 -14.49 -43.50
C GLN A 84 14.54 -13.66 -44.59
N LEU A 85 14.55 -12.32 -44.46
CA LEU A 85 13.81 -11.42 -45.36
C LEU A 85 14.65 -10.87 -46.49
N GLY A 86 15.98 -11.07 -46.49
CA GLY A 86 16.87 -10.49 -47.47
C GLY A 86 17.15 -9.00 -47.21
N PRO A 87 17.35 -8.19 -48.26
CA PRO A 87 17.62 -6.77 -48.15
C PRO A 87 16.41 -6.02 -47.60
N VAL A 88 16.58 -5.28 -46.49
CA VAL A 88 15.57 -4.43 -45.87
C VAL A 88 16.19 -3.11 -45.41
N GLU A 89 15.39 -2.16 -45.01
CA GLU A 89 15.84 -0.98 -44.29
C GLU A 89 15.40 -1.04 -42.82
N ILE A 90 16.27 -0.61 -41.91
CA ILE A 90 16.00 -0.50 -40.49
C ILE A 90 16.22 0.94 -40.05
N GLY A 91 15.30 1.44 -39.23
CA GLY A 91 15.32 2.82 -38.75
C GLY A 91 13.95 3.19 -38.16
N GLY A 92 13.69 4.47 -38.04
CA GLY A 92 12.40 4.99 -37.53
C GLY A 92 12.48 5.52 -36.11
N ALA A 93 11.33 5.81 -35.54
CA ALA A 93 11.24 6.33 -34.18
C ALA A 93 11.84 5.35 -33.15
N ASN A 94 12.62 5.88 -32.22
CA ASN A 94 13.23 5.10 -31.14
C ASN A 94 12.16 4.82 -30.05
N TYR A 95 11.20 3.97 -30.40
CA TYR A 95 10.02 3.68 -29.60
C TYR A 95 10.35 3.35 -28.14
N LYS A 96 11.38 2.53 -27.91
CA LYS A 96 11.75 2.08 -26.56
C LYS A 96 12.26 3.21 -25.67
N GLN A 97 13.02 4.16 -26.25
CA GLN A 97 13.66 5.25 -25.50
C GLN A 97 12.86 6.55 -25.51
N VAL A 98 11.75 6.60 -26.24
CA VAL A 98 10.95 7.82 -26.39
C VAL A 98 9.50 7.60 -25.98
N SER A 99 8.92 6.44 -26.31
CA SER A 99 7.52 6.14 -26.02
C SER A 99 7.36 5.27 -24.76
N GLN A 100 8.08 4.15 -24.67
CA GLN A 100 7.95 3.24 -23.52
C GLN A 100 8.71 3.72 -22.28
N ASN A 101 9.78 4.47 -22.45
CA ASN A 101 10.56 5.01 -21.35
C ASN A 101 10.80 6.52 -21.56
N PRO A 102 10.94 7.29 -20.48
CA PRO A 102 11.35 8.67 -20.61
C PRO A 102 12.75 8.78 -21.21
N PRO A 103 12.99 9.68 -22.17
CA PRO A 103 14.35 10.03 -22.55
C PRO A 103 15.16 10.46 -21.33
N ILE A 104 16.46 10.15 -21.33
CA ILE A 104 17.33 10.28 -20.13
C ILE A 104 17.25 11.66 -19.49
N LYS A 105 17.15 12.72 -20.29
CA LYS A 105 17.03 14.09 -19.74
C LYS A 105 15.76 14.36 -18.93
N PHE A 106 14.70 13.56 -19.09
CA PHE A 106 13.47 13.67 -18.33
C PHE A 106 13.36 12.68 -17.19
N LEU A 107 14.26 11.69 -17.12
CA LEU A 107 14.17 10.57 -16.18
C LEU A 107 14.18 11.03 -14.72
N GLU A 108 15.07 11.94 -14.36
CA GLU A 108 15.15 12.43 -12.96
C GLU A 108 13.85 13.07 -12.51
N GLN A 109 13.24 13.91 -13.35
CA GLN A 109 11.98 14.57 -13.05
C GLN A 109 10.83 13.58 -12.85
N GLU A 110 10.76 12.52 -13.68
CA GLU A 110 9.74 11.48 -13.54
C GLU A 110 9.96 10.65 -12.28
N LEU A 111 11.19 10.23 -12.00
CA LEU A 111 11.54 9.49 -10.79
C LEU A 111 11.21 10.29 -9.53
N GLU A 112 11.43 11.60 -9.52
CA GLU A 112 11.08 12.45 -8.38
C GLU A 112 9.57 12.45 -8.12
N LYS A 113 8.73 12.55 -9.15
CA LYS A 113 7.27 12.49 -9.02
C LYS A 113 6.81 11.16 -8.41
N HIS A 114 7.34 10.04 -8.93
CA HIS A 114 6.99 8.71 -8.45
C HIS A 114 7.48 8.48 -7.02
N THR A 115 8.67 8.91 -6.69
CA THR A 115 9.21 8.85 -5.33
C THR A 115 8.33 9.64 -4.35
N ARG A 116 7.93 10.85 -4.70
CA ARG A 116 7.01 11.66 -3.87
C ARG A 116 5.67 10.97 -3.66
N PHE A 117 5.13 10.30 -4.68
CA PHE A 117 3.90 9.53 -4.56
C PHE A 117 4.08 8.38 -3.55
N ILE A 118 5.12 7.58 -3.69
CA ILE A 118 5.41 6.45 -2.79
C ILE A 118 5.58 6.95 -1.34
N LEU A 119 6.35 8.02 -1.14
CA LEU A 119 6.56 8.59 0.19
C LEU A 119 5.26 9.09 0.84
N ARG A 120 4.27 9.51 0.06
CA ARG A 120 2.94 9.90 0.56
C ARG A 120 2.07 8.69 0.94
N LEU A 121 2.34 7.51 0.40
CA LEU A 121 1.61 6.29 0.79
C LEU A 121 2.05 5.74 2.13
N ILE A 122 3.34 5.88 2.49
CA ILE A 122 3.89 5.32 3.73
C ILE A 122 3.08 5.73 4.98
N PRO A 123 2.77 7.01 5.22
CA PRO A 123 2.01 7.43 6.40
C PRO A 123 0.55 6.97 6.39
N THR A 124 0.03 6.45 5.27
CA THR A 124 -1.33 5.91 5.21
C THR A 124 -1.44 4.48 5.76
N LEU A 125 -0.32 3.80 5.92
CA LEU A 125 -0.30 2.43 6.44
C LEU A 125 -0.83 2.37 7.88
N PRO A 126 -1.33 1.21 8.34
CA PRO A 126 -1.75 1.04 9.73
C PRO A 126 -0.57 1.25 10.67
N ARG A 127 -0.81 1.95 11.76
CA ARG A 127 0.19 2.27 12.79
C ARG A 127 -0.37 1.96 14.16
N VAL A 128 -0.19 0.73 14.62
CA VAL A 128 -0.61 0.30 15.94
C VAL A 128 0.42 0.70 16.98
N CYS A 129 -0.07 1.14 18.14
CA CYS A 129 0.76 1.42 19.31
C CYS A 129 0.00 1.02 20.58
N PHE A 130 0.75 0.85 21.66
CA PHE A 130 0.17 0.81 22.99
C PHE A 130 -0.09 2.24 23.44
N ASP A 131 -1.36 2.65 23.43
CA ASP A 131 -1.75 3.99 23.87
C ASP A 131 -1.62 4.15 25.38
N ARG A 132 -1.87 3.07 26.11
CA ARG A 132 -1.76 3.01 27.55
C ARG A 132 -1.47 1.58 28.00
N VAL A 133 -0.55 1.44 28.93
CA VAL A 133 -0.35 0.21 29.71
C VAL A 133 -0.39 0.62 31.18
N HIS A 134 -1.17 -0.11 31.98
CA HIS A 134 -1.33 0.16 33.40
C HIS A 134 -1.32 -1.15 34.19
N THR A 135 -0.69 -1.14 35.35
CA THR A 135 -0.64 -2.27 36.26
C THR A 135 -1.19 -1.83 37.64
N GLN A 136 -2.02 -2.66 38.23
CA GLN A 136 -2.63 -2.41 39.52
C GLN A 136 -2.53 -3.67 40.39
N GLU A 137 -2.01 -3.54 41.60
CA GLU A 137 -2.08 -4.61 42.59
C GLU A 137 -3.51 -4.76 43.07
N VAL A 138 -4.07 -5.96 42.93
CA VAL A 138 -5.45 -6.31 43.32
C VAL A 138 -5.50 -7.34 44.48
N GLY A 139 -4.35 -7.84 44.89
CA GLY A 139 -4.12 -8.75 45.98
C GLY A 139 -2.62 -8.96 46.21
N THR A 140 -2.22 -9.55 47.30
CA THR A 140 -0.81 -9.77 47.65
C THR A 140 -0.09 -10.51 46.51
N GLY A 141 0.82 -9.81 45.78
CA GLY A 141 1.54 -10.34 44.65
C GLY A 141 0.67 -10.67 43.42
N LEU A 142 -0.54 -10.16 43.35
CA LEU A 142 -1.50 -10.36 42.27
C LEU A 142 -1.80 -9.02 41.61
N TYR A 143 -1.52 -8.93 40.30
CA TYR A 143 -1.61 -7.69 39.51
C TYR A 143 -2.60 -7.82 38.36
N LEU A 144 -3.45 -6.83 38.21
CA LEU A 144 -4.25 -6.61 37.03
C LEU A 144 -3.42 -5.77 36.04
N VAL A 145 -3.13 -6.32 34.87
CA VAL A 145 -2.43 -5.63 33.77
C VAL A 145 -3.48 -5.26 32.71
N GLU A 146 -3.60 -3.98 32.42
CA GLU A 146 -4.48 -3.45 31.39
C GLU A 146 -3.65 -2.80 30.29
N ALA A 147 -3.93 -3.14 29.04
CA ALA A 147 -3.33 -2.49 27.88
C ALA A 147 -4.41 -2.00 26.91
N ILE A 148 -4.27 -0.78 26.46
CA ILE A 148 -5.09 -0.21 25.38
C ILE A 148 -4.20 -0.06 24.17
N LEU A 149 -4.58 -0.74 23.09
CA LEU A 149 -3.92 -0.62 21.80
C LEU A 149 -4.78 0.22 20.88
N GLY A 150 -4.15 1.11 20.13
CA GLY A 150 -4.82 1.96 19.14
C GLY A 150 -4.16 1.88 17.78
N ASN A 151 -4.94 1.92 16.71
CA ASN A 151 -4.45 2.15 15.37
C ASN A 151 -4.50 3.66 15.09
N ARG A 152 -3.34 4.29 14.97
CA ARG A 152 -3.15 5.72 14.67
C ARG A 152 -2.90 5.97 13.18
N GLY A 153 -3.00 4.92 12.36
CA GLY A 153 -2.83 4.99 10.91
C GLY A 153 -4.13 5.29 10.17
N PHE A 154 -4.00 5.68 8.91
CA PHE A 154 -5.15 5.94 8.05
C PHE A 154 -5.86 4.63 7.68
N MET A 155 -5.11 3.60 7.30
CA MET A 155 -5.67 2.30 6.91
C MET A 155 -5.93 1.41 8.14
N PRO A 156 -6.95 0.53 8.08
CA PRO A 156 -7.18 -0.50 9.08
C PRO A 156 -6.06 -1.53 9.10
N THR A 157 -5.92 -2.30 10.18
CA THR A 157 -4.84 -3.30 10.32
C THR A 157 -4.93 -4.47 9.34
N TYR A 158 -6.06 -4.66 8.69
CA TYR A 158 -6.25 -5.61 7.59
C TYR A 158 -5.99 -4.98 6.21
N VAL A 159 -5.85 -3.66 6.11
CA VAL A 159 -5.65 -2.83 4.93
C VAL A 159 -6.85 -2.89 3.98
N PHE A 160 -7.08 -4.01 3.29
CA PHE A 160 -8.27 -4.25 2.49
C PHE A 160 -9.07 -5.47 2.96
N ARG A 161 -10.41 -5.37 2.86
CA ARG A 161 -11.35 -6.42 3.30
C ARG A 161 -11.22 -7.73 2.51
N GLU A 162 -10.69 -7.67 1.30
CA GLU A 162 -10.42 -8.85 0.48
C GLU A 162 -9.48 -9.81 1.19
N GLY A 163 -8.43 -9.31 1.85
CA GLY A 163 -7.51 -10.12 2.65
C GLY A 163 -8.21 -10.89 3.79
N LEU A 164 -9.26 -10.31 4.38
CA LEU A 164 -10.09 -11.00 5.37
C LEU A 164 -10.93 -12.11 4.74
N LYS A 165 -11.52 -11.82 3.57
CA LYS A 165 -12.36 -12.77 2.83
C LYS A 165 -11.60 -14.05 2.47
N TYR A 166 -10.38 -13.92 2.03
CA TYR A 166 -9.53 -15.06 1.64
C TYR A 166 -8.72 -15.65 2.81
N LYS A 167 -8.89 -15.13 4.04
CA LYS A 167 -8.19 -15.60 5.25
C LYS A 167 -6.67 -15.60 5.14
N THR A 168 -6.13 -14.72 4.31
CA THR A 168 -4.68 -14.57 4.13
C THR A 168 -4.03 -13.73 5.22
N LEU A 169 -4.84 -13.04 6.03
CA LEU A 169 -4.40 -12.20 7.12
C LEU A 169 -4.64 -12.88 8.46
N LYS A 170 -3.61 -12.83 9.31
CA LYS A 170 -3.73 -13.22 10.72
C LYS A 170 -4.29 -12.05 11.52
N GLU A 171 -5.21 -12.35 12.43
CA GLU A 171 -5.68 -11.37 13.41
C GLU A 171 -4.54 -10.90 14.31
N LEU A 172 -4.72 -9.73 14.93
CA LEU A 172 -3.77 -9.21 15.89
C LEU A 172 -3.83 -10.05 17.17
N THR A 173 -2.67 -10.39 17.66
CA THR A 173 -2.51 -11.05 18.96
C THR A 173 -1.63 -10.19 19.85
N VAL A 174 -1.94 -10.17 21.15
CA VAL A 174 -1.11 -9.53 22.16
C VAL A 174 -0.65 -10.58 23.15
N THR A 175 0.66 -10.74 23.27
CA THR A 175 1.29 -11.69 24.21
C THR A 175 1.95 -10.94 25.35
N LEU A 176 1.67 -11.34 26.57
CA LEU A 176 2.33 -10.88 27.79
C LEU A 176 3.37 -11.91 28.21
N SER A 177 4.57 -11.47 28.55
CA SER A 177 5.67 -12.28 29.05
C SER A 177 6.47 -11.56 30.13
N GLY A 178 7.17 -12.31 30.96
CA GLY A 178 8.11 -11.84 31.98
C GLY A 178 8.82 -13.04 32.62
N ASP A 179 9.99 -12.83 33.20
CA ASP A 179 10.86 -13.93 33.65
C ASP A 179 10.34 -14.62 34.92
N ASN A 180 9.80 -13.84 35.86
CA ASN A 180 9.40 -14.36 37.20
C ASN A 180 7.90 -14.20 37.47
N ILE A 181 7.08 -14.13 36.43
CA ILE A 181 5.64 -14.04 36.56
C ILE A 181 4.99 -15.41 36.40
N LEU A 182 3.91 -15.62 37.13
CA LEU A 182 3.03 -16.77 36.92
C LEU A 182 1.78 -16.31 36.18
N LEU A 183 1.65 -16.81 34.96
CA LEU A 183 0.51 -16.59 34.10
C LEU A 183 0.22 -17.89 33.36
N PRO A 184 -1.00 -18.43 33.38
CA PRO A 184 -1.34 -19.61 32.61
C PRO A 184 -1.00 -19.39 31.14
N GLN A 185 -0.23 -20.29 30.53
CA GLN A 185 0.27 -20.14 29.15
C GLN A 185 -0.86 -19.89 28.12
N LYS A 186 -2.03 -20.51 28.34
CA LYS A 186 -3.23 -20.30 27.53
C LYS A 186 -3.78 -18.87 27.60
N ASP A 187 -3.48 -18.14 28.68
CA ASP A 187 -3.98 -16.77 28.91
C ASP A 187 -2.95 -15.71 28.52
N ALA A 188 -1.69 -16.11 28.30
CA ALA A 188 -0.60 -15.21 27.96
C ALA A 188 -0.83 -14.49 26.62
N CYS A 189 -1.40 -15.19 25.64
CA CYS A 189 -1.64 -14.66 24.30
C CYS A 189 -3.15 -14.43 24.12
N LYS A 190 -3.53 -13.21 23.78
CA LYS A 190 -4.91 -12.83 23.53
C LYS A 190 -5.10 -12.36 22.10
N ASN A 191 -6.09 -12.92 21.41
CA ASN A 191 -6.52 -12.48 20.11
C ASN A 191 -7.43 -11.24 20.29
N ILE A 192 -7.12 -10.17 19.55
CA ILE A 192 -7.87 -8.92 19.60
C ILE A 192 -8.59 -8.58 18.28
N GLY A 193 -8.53 -9.49 17.29
CA GLY A 193 -9.09 -9.25 15.97
C GLY A 193 -8.31 -8.20 15.20
N HIS A 194 -9.00 -7.34 14.47
CA HIS A 194 -8.42 -6.22 13.76
C HIS A 194 -8.86 -4.88 14.34
N LEU A 195 -8.10 -3.84 14.10
CA LEU A 195 -8.43 -2.45 14.43
C LEU A 195 -8.74 -1.69 13.15
N GLU A 196 -9.81 -0.89 13.19
CA GLU A 196 -10.14 0.03 12.11
C GLU A 196 -9.09 1.15 12.02
N GLY A 197 -9.08 1.86 10.90
CA GLY A 197 -8.28 3.05 10.69
C GLY A 197 -9.17 4.24 10.31
N PHE A 198 -8.61 5.44 10.19
CA PHE A 198 -9.40 6.62 9.85
C PHE A 198 -10.20 6.47 8.54
N SER A 199 -9.71 5.67 7.58
CA SER A 199 -10.40 5.42 6.31
C SER A 199 -11.62 4.52 6.42
N SER A 200 -11.74 3.74 7.49
CA SER A 200 -12.77 2.71 7.65
C SER A 200 -13.79 3.02 8.74
N VAL A 201 -13.51 4.02 9.58
CA VAL A 201 -14.46 4.54 10.54
C VAL A 201 -15.57 5.25 9.77
N LYS A 202 -16.78 4.71 9.83
CA LYS A 202 -17.94 5.41 9.28
C LYS A 202 -18.12 6.70 10.08
N ALA A 203 -18.13 7.82 9.38
CA ALA A 203 -18.59 9.05 10.01
C ALA A 203 -20.02 8.82 10.52
N HIS A 204 -20.21 8.83 11.81
CA HIS A 204 -21.54 8.82 12.42
C HIS A 204 -22.20 10.18 12.15
N ASN A 205 -22.68 10.35 10.93
CA ASN A 205 -23.41 11.53 10.49
C ASN A 205 -24.88 11.20 10.29
N GLU A 206 -25.51 10.50 11.24
CA GLU A 206 -26.98 10.50 11.24
C GLU A 206 -27.46 10.45 12.69
N GLY A 207 -27.60 11.64 13.24
CA GLY A 207 -28.59 12.08 14.19
C GLY A 207 -29.16 11.05 15.16
N MET A 208 -28.40 10.63 16.14
CA MET A 208 -28.90 10.29 17.47
C MET A 208 -27.72 10.31 18.44
N GLY A 209 -27.97 10.89 19.62
CA GLY A 209 -26.96 11.12 20.63
C GLY A 209 -26.18 9.87 21.03
N PRO A 210 -25.12 10.03 21.85
CA PRO A 210 -24.21 8.95 22.20
C PRO A 210 -24.98 7.82 22.84
N THR A 211 -25.17 6.72 22.13
CA THR A 211 -25.50 5.45 22.75
C THR A 211 -24.26 5.00 23.50
N THR A 212 -24.40 4.96 24.80
CA THR A 212 -23.45 4.44 25.76
C THR A 212 -22.83 3.14 25.26
N GLU A 213 -21.48 3.10 25.22
CA GLU A 213 -20.63 1.93 24.97
C GLU A 213 -20.32 1.49 23.53
N GLU A 214 -20.37 2.32 22.54
CA GLU A 214 -19.63 2.02 21.32
C GLU A 214 -18.12 2.19 21.58
N ARG A 215 -17.46 1.05 21.78
CA ARG A 215 -16.01 0.96 21.86
C ARG A 215 -15.44 1.54 20.58
N ASP A 216 -14.51 2.47 20.71
CA ASP A 216 -13.78 3.03 19.57
C ASP A 216 -13.23 1.86 18.70
N PRO A 217 -13.71 1.70 17.45
CA PRO A 217 -13.30 0.57 16.62
C PRO A 217 -11.80 0.62 16.24
N MET A 218 -11.16 1.75 16.47
CA MET A 218 -9.72 1.93 16.31
C MET A 218 -8.92 1.51 17.53
N GLN A 219 -9.58 1.15 18.64
CA GLN A 219 -8.93 0.77 19.89
C GLN A 219 -9.42 -0.58 20.43
N LYS A 220 -8.55 -1.24 21.16
CA LYS A 220 -8.89 -2.45 21.93
C LYS A 220 -8.22 -2.40 23.29
N LYS A 221 -9.01 -2.73 24.32
CA LYS A 221 -8.54 -2.97 25.67
C LYS A 221 -8.32 -4.46 25.87
N VAL A 222 -7.20 -4.81 26.47
CA VAL A 222 -6.81 -6.19 26.84
C VAL A 222 -6.39 -6.21 28.30
N THR A 223 -6.75 -7.26 29.02
CA THR A 223 -6.43 -7.38 30.46
C THR A 223 -5.88 -8.76 30.77
N TRP A 224 -4.95 -8.80 31.71
CA TRP A 224 -4.39 -10.04 32.29
C TRP A 224 -4.40 -9.96 33.82
N LEU A 225 -4.55 -11.08 34.45
CA LEU A 225 -4.29 -11.25 35.87
C LEU A 225 -2.99 -12.03 36.02
N VAL A 226 -2.00 -11.39 36.63
CA VAL A 226 -0.62 -11.90 36.71
C VAL A 226 -0.21 -11.99 38.16
N GLN A 227 0.39 -13.10 38.57
CA GLN A 227 1.08 -13.21 39.86
C GLN A 227 2.58 -12.92 39.66
N GLY A 228 3.14 -12.03 40.47
CA GLY A 228 4.53 -11.61 40.40
C GLY A 228 4.92 -10.72 41.57
N GLN A 229 6.13 -10.16 41.55
CA GLN A 229 6.61 -9.23 42.56
C GLN A 229 6.55 -7.80 42.04
N LYS A 230 6.36 -6.84 42.96
CA LYS A 230 6.40 -5.42 42.62
C LYS A 230 7.75 -5.05 41.99
N GLY A 231 7.72 -4.30 40.92
CA GLY A 231 8.90 -3.87 40.17
C GLY A 231 9.39 -4.87 39.11
N GLU A 232 8.79 -6.05 39.00
CA GLU A 232 9.11 -6.97 37.92
C GLU A 232 8.70 -6.41 36.56
N THR A 233 9.62 -6.51 35.60
CA THR A 233 9.36 -6.03 34.23
C THR A 233 8.60 -7.07 33.45
N ILE A 234 7.49 -6.66 32.87
CA ILE A 234 6.72 -7.45 31.88
C ILE A 234 6.81 -6.82 30.50
N THR A 235 6.78 -7.66 29.49
CA THR A 235 6.80 -7.26 28.10
C THR A 235 5.49 -7.64 27.41
N LEU A 236 4.88 -6.69 26.75
CA LEU A 236 3.72 -6.87 25.88
C LEU A 236 4.19 -6.82 24.44
N LEU A 237 3.82 -7.82 23.65
CA LEU A 237 4.13 -7.91 22.24
C LEU A 237 2.85 -8.04 21.42
N CYS A 238 2.55 -7.04 20.57
CA CYS A 238 1.49 -7.11 19.58
C CYS A 238 2.05 -7.48 18.22
N GLN A 239 1.41 -8.43 17.54
CA GLN A 239 1.78 -8.86 16.19
C GLN A 239 0.57 -9.39 15.42
N GLY A 240 0.68 -9.44 14.11
CA GLY A 240 -0.39 -9.89 13.19
C GLY A 240 -0.80 -8.79 12.22
N GLY A 241 -1.87 -9.01 11.47
CA GLY A 241 -2.32 -8.05 10.45
C GLY A 241 -1.20 -7.63 9.50
N ARG A 242 -1.15 -6.35 9.20
CA ARG A 242 -0.11 -5.71 8.38
C ARG A 242 0.70 -4.66 9.18
N ILE A 243 0.91 -4.91 10.46
CA ILE A 243 1.54 -3.94 11.37
C ILE A 243 2.99 -4.28 11.77
N GLY A 244 3.48 -5.47 11.40
CA GLY A 244 4.75 -5.96 11.93
C GLY A 244 4.64 -6.35 13.40
N LYS A 245 5.61 -5.91 14.22
CA LYS A 245 5.68 -6.16 15.66
C LYS A 245 5.76 -4.85 16.42
N VAL A 246 4.95 -4.73 17.48
CA VAL A 246 4.93 -3.57 18.37
C VAL A 246 5.05 -4.08 19.79
N SER A 247 5.95 -3.52 20.60
CA SER A 247 6.16 -3.93 21.98
C SER A 247 6.10 -2.76 22.96
N ALA A 248 5.73 -3.07 24.19
CA ALA A 248 5.82 -2.17 25.33
C ALA A 248 6.34 -2.93 26.56
N GLN A 249 7.05 -2.24 27.43
CA GLN A 249 7.50 -2.76 28.72
C GLN A 249 6.92 -1.91 29.83
N VAL A 250 6.57 -2.54 30.95
CA VAL A 250 6.06 -1.89 32.15
C VAL A 250 6.46 -2.70 33.37
N GLN A 251 6.57 -2.04 34.51
CA GLN A 251 6.84 -2.71 35.78
C GLN A 251 5.54 -2.96 36.53
N LEU A 252 5.47 -4.11 37.25
CA LEU A 252 4.32 -4.44 38.07
C LEU A 252 4.23 -3.48 39.25
N GLY A 253 3.07 -2.84 39.42
CA GLY A 253 2.82 -1.90 40.52
C GLY A 253 3.29 -0.46 40.28
N GLU A 254 3.51 -0.11 38.99
CA GLU A 254 3.69 1.26 38.52
C GLU A 254 2.40 1.87 37.98
#